data_0714573d741b2984629277bc8180b7ff
#
_entry.id   0714573d741b2984629277bc8180b7ff
#
_cell.length_a   1.000
_cell.length_b   1.000
_cell.length_c   1.000
_cell.angle_alpha   90.00
_cell.angle_beta   90.00
_cell.angle_gamma   90.00
#
_symmetry.space_group_name_H-M   'P 1'
#
loop_
_entity.id
_entity.type
_entity.pdbx_description
1 polymer ?
#
loop_
_entity_poly.entity_id
_entity_poly.type
_entity_poly.pdbx_seq_one_letter_code
_entity_poly.pdbx_strand_id
1 'polypeptide(L)'
;MKVGYIRVSTEEQNTARQEVMMEELGVEKIFMEKITAKTQCGREQLEAMLQFVREGDEVVVESISRIARNTRDLLEIVERLEEKGVAFISRKESIDTKTPAGKFMLTVFGAMAQLEREYLLDRQREGIEIARQNGKYKGRKPIEVNEGKFVEVYVRWKSGKCKGVEAMQELGLKPSTFYRRVRGYEAREN
;
A
#
# COMPACT_ATOMS: atom_id res chain seq x y z
N MET A 1 -13.88 -1.57 28.81
CA MET A 1 -12.86 -2.58 29.17
C MET A 1 -11.50 -2.22 28.61
N LYS A 2 -10.40 -2.81 29.15
CA LYS A 2 -9.06 -2.64 28.56
C LYS A 2 -8.70 -3.85 27.72
N VAL A 3 -8.31 -3.61 26.46
CA VAL A 3 -7.96 -4.64 25.48
C VAL A 3 -6.50 -4.46 25.06
N GLY A 4 -5.68 -5.48 25.22
CA GLY A 4 -4.27 -5.47 24.86
C GLY A 4 -4.03 -6.04 23.48
N TYR A 5 -3.08 -5.43 22.74
CA TYR A 5 -2.55 -6.02 21.52
C TYR A 5 -1.05 -6.27 21.66
N ILE A 6 -0.65 -7.51 21.41
CA ILE A 6 0.74 -7.98 21.47
C ILE A 6 1.13 -8.53 20.10
N ARG A 7 2.29 -8.10 19.59
CA ARG A 7 2.86 -8.62 18.36
C ARG A 7 4.26 -9.16 18.61
N VAL A 8 4.46 -10.45 18.32
CA VAL A 8 5.73 -11.14 18.52
C VAL A 8 6.22 -11.80 17.24
N SER A 9 7.54 -11.79 17.04
CA SER A 9 8.18 -12.64 16.03
C SER A 9 8.42 -14.04 16.63
N THR A 10 8.50 -15.06 15.79
CA THR A 10 8.76 -16.44 16.22
C THR A 10 10.09 -16.62 16.93
N GLU A 11 11.02 -15.67 16.80
CA GLU A 11 12.33 -15.67 17.47
C GLU A 11 12.31 -14.97 18.84
N GLU A 12 11.30 -14.15 19.15
CA GLU A 12 11.20 -13.45 20.44
C GLU A 12 10.56 -14.35 21.49
N GLN A 13 11.38 -14.94 22.33
CA GLN A 13 10.97 -15.75 23.50
C GLN A 13 10.32 -14.92 24.64
N ASN A 14 10.05 -13.64 24.46
CA ASN A 14 9.71 -12.71 25.55
C ASN A 14 8.24 -12.27 25.56
N THR A 15 7.32 -13.19 25.24
CA THR A 15 5.86 -12.93 25.43
C THR A 15 5.51 -12.70 26.90
N ALA A 16 6.13 -13.47 27.81
CA ALA A 16 5.85 -13.40 29.22
C ALA A 16 6.01 -11.98 29.84
N ARG A 17 7.02 -11.22 29.39
CA ARG A 17 7.20 -9.85 29.86
C ARG A 17 6.07 -8.92 29.41
N GLN A 18 5.61 -9.06 28.18
CA GLN A 18 4.51 -8.25 27.65
C GLN A 18 3.19 -8.64 28.32
N GLU A 19 2.96 -9.93 28.55
CA GLU A 19 1.77 -10.43 29.24
C GLU A 19 1.69 -9.89 30.68
N VAL A 20 2.78 -9.99 31.45
CA VAL A 20 2.86 -9.43 32.82
C VAL A 20 2.56 -7.92 32.83
N MET A 21 3.15 -7.18 31.87
CA MET A 21 2.87 -5.75 31.73
C MET A 21 1.39 -5.47 31.45
N MET A 22 0.75 -6.28 30.57
CA MET A 22 -0.68 -6.12 30.28
C MET A 22 -1.55 -6.42 31.50
N GLU A 23 -1.20 -7.43 32.30
CA GLU A 23 -1.86 -7.75 33.58
C GLU A 23 -1.73 -6.60 34.59
N GLU A 24 -0.53 -6.03 34.74
CA GLU A 24 -0.29 -4.87 35.62
C GLU A 24 -1.11 -3.64 35.20
N LEU A 25 -1.37 -3.47 33.91
CA LEU A 25 -2.22 -2.40 33.34
C LEU A 25 -3.72 -2.67 33.48
N GLY A 26 -4.10 -3.83 33.98
CA GLY A 26 -5.49 -4.27 34.13
C GLY A 26 -6.16 -4.57 32.80
N VAL A 27 -5.40 -5.11 31.83
CA VAL A 27 -5.94 -5.56 30.55
C VAL A 27 -6.77 -6.82 30.75
N GLU A 28 -8.02 -6.79 30.29
CA GLU A 28 -8.99 -7.87 30.48
C GLU A 28 -8.96 -8.90 29.33
N LYS A 29 -8.56 -8.48 28.13
CA LYS A 29 -8.47 -9.35 26.96
C LYS A 29 -7.24 -8.99 26.12
N ILE A 30 -6.48 -10.00 25.70
CA ILE A 30 -5.27 -9.84 24.87
C ILE A 30 -5.50 -10.48 23.50
N PHE A 31 -5.16 -9.74 22.45
CA PHE A 31 -5.03 -10.25 21.09
C PHE A 31 -3.55 -10.37 20.75
N MET A 32 -3.11 -11.59 20.44
CA MET A 32 -1.69 -11.88 20.20
C MET A 32 -1.44 -12.26 18.74
N GLU A 33 -0.66 -11.44 18.05
CA GLU A 33 -0.25 -11.66 16.66
C GLU A 33 1.13 -12.32 16.62
N LYS A 34 1.21 -13.53 16.06
CA LYS A 34 2.50 -14.23 15.85
C LYS A 34 2.91 -14.06 14.38
N ILE A 35 4.03 -13.34 14.16
CA ILE A 35 4.57 -13.15 12.83
C ILE A 35 5.48 -14.33 12.49
N THR A 36 5.13 -15.07 11.45
CA THR A 36 6.00 -16.05 10.81
C THR A 36 6.42 -15.55 9.42
N ALA A 37 7.49 -16.10 8.85
CA ALA A 37 7.91 -15.75 7.49
C ALA A 37 6.81 -15.97 6.43
N LYS A 38 5.84 -16.85 6.72
CA LYS A 38 4.67 -17.12 5.86
C LYS A 38 3.50 -16.16 6.08
N THR A 39 3.39 -15.53 7.25
CA THR A 39 2.26 -14.66 7.64
C THR A 39 2.58 -13.16 7.58
N GLN A 40 3.62 -12.75 6.82
CA GLN A 40 4.00 -11.34 6.68
C GLN A 40 2.88 -10.43 6.15
N CYS A 41 1.84 -10.97 5.51
CA CYS A 41 0.74 -10.19 4.95
C CYS A 41 -0.52 -10.13 5.84
N GLY A 42 -0.73 -11.05 6.76
CA GLY A 42 -1.94 -11.11 7.59
C GLY A 42 -1.75 -10.43 8.95
N ARG A 43 -2.76 -9.68 9.39
CA ARG A 43 -2.87 -9.09 10.74
C ARG A 43 -4.24 -9.48 11.31
N GLU A 44 -4.49 -10.79 11.29
CA GLU A 44 -5.81 -11.34 11.65
C GLU A 44 -6.22 -10.98 13.07
N GLN A 45 -5.26 -10.98 14.02
CA GLN A 45 -5.53 -10.63 15.41
C GLN A 45 -5.77 -9.13 15.59
N LEU A 46 -5.10 -8.28 14.81
CA LEU A 46 -5.38 -6.84 14.80
C LEU A 46 -6.81 -6.58 14.29
N GLU A 47 -7.18 -7.17 13.17
CA GLU A 47 -8.52 -6.98 12.62
C GLU A 47 -9.59 -7.56 13.56
N ALA A 48 -9.34 -8.73 14.17
CA ALA A 48 -10.23 -9.30 15.18
C ALA A 48 -10.38 -8.38 16.40
N MET A 49 -9.29 -7.76 16.88
CA MET A 49 -9.33 -6.77 17.96
C MET A 49 -10.15 -5.55 17.55
N LEU A 50 -9.87 -4.99 16.36
CA LEU A 50 -10.57 -3.81 15.85
C LEU A 50 -12.09 -4.08 15.66
N GLN A 51 -12.48 -5.30 15.33
CA GLN A 51 -13.89 -5.69 15.26
C GLN A 51 -14.51 -5.90 16.64
N PHE A 52 -13.74 -6.37 17.62
CA PHE A 52 -14.19 -6.70 18.96
C PHE A 52 -14.49 -5.49 19.84
N VAL A 53 -13.62 -4.45 19.77
CA VAL A 53 -13.70 -3.26 20.65
C VAL A 53 -14.95 -2.42 20.35
N ARG A 54 -15.50 -1.81 21.43
CA ARG A 54 -16.72 -1.02 21.41
C ARG A 54 -16.48 0.35 22.05
N GLU A 55 -17.44 1.23 21.90
CA GLU A 55 -17.43 2.55 22.53
C GLU A 55 -17.13 2.46 24.04
N GLY A 56 -16.21 3.31 24.50
CA GLY A 56 -15.74 3.35 25.89
C GLY A 56 -14.64 2.36 26.25
N ASP A 57 -14.24 1.47 25.33
CA ASP A 57 -13.08 0.58 25.51
C ASP A 57 -11.76 1.33 25.34
N GLU A 58 -10.66 0.71 25.82
CA GLU A 58 -9.31 1.20 25.70
C GLU A 58 -8.43 0.14 25.05
N VAL A 59 -7.75 0.49 23.96
CA VAL A 59 -6.74 -0.39 23.33
C VAL A 59 -5.37 -0.01 23.87
N VAL A 60 -4.67 -0.95 24.50
CA VAL A 60 -3.37 -0.78 25.14
C VAL A 60 -2.31 -1.56 24.39
N VAL A 61 -1.19 -0.90 24.08
CA VAL A 61 -0.01 -1.51 23.46
C VAL A 61 1.27 -1.18 24.24
N GLU A 62 2.27 -2.04 24.19
CA GLU A 62 3.60 -1.76 24.76
C GLU A 62 4.24 -0.55 24.06
N SER A 63 4.22 -0.54 22.72
CA SER A 63 4.77 0.53 21.89
C SER A 63 4.05 0.62 20.55
N ILE A 64 4.16 1.79 19.91
CA ILE A 64 3.62 2.03 18.56
C ILE A 64 4.14 1.01 17.56
N SER A 65 5.43 0.65 17.64
CA SER A 65 6.05 -0.31 16.74
C SER A 65 5.43 -1.73 16.82
N ARG A 66 4.68 -2.04 17.86
CA ARG A 66 3.97 -3.33 18.01
C ARG A 66 2.64 -3.34 17.24
N ILE A 67 1.96 -2.21 17.15
CA ILE A 67 0.65 -2.13 16.49
C ILE A 67 0.76 -1.61 15.05
N ALA A 68 1.70 -0.73 14.76
CA ALA A 68 1.83 -0.10 13.44
C ALA A 68 3.17 -0.47 12.76
N ARG A 69 3.16 -0.50 11.42
CA ARG A 69 4.35 -0.73 10.57
C ARG A 69 5.05 0.57 10.21
N ASN A 70 4.30 1.65 10.15
CA ASN A 70 4.76 3.00 9.85
C ASN A 70 3.76 4.02 10.42
N THR A 71 4.07 5.30 10.32
CA THR A 71 3.26 6.38 10.87
C THR A 71 1.87 6.45 10.26
N ARG A 72 1.74 6.20 8.96
CA ARG A 72 0.44 6.18 8.27
C ARG A 72 -0.47 5.06 8.78
N ASP A 73 0.08 3.85 8.92
CA ASP A 73 -0.62 2.68 9.46
C ASP A 73 -1.11 2.94 10.90
N LEU A 74 -0.29 3.65 11.71
CA LEU A 74 -0.71 4.09 13.05
C LEU A 74 -1.94 4.99 12.99
N LEU A 75 -1.89 6.01 12.15
CA LEU A 75 -2.98 6.99 12.03
C LEU A 75 -4.28 6.33 11.55
N GLU A 76 -4.20 5.45 10.56
CA GLU A 76 -5.36 4.69 10.06
C GLU A 76 -5.98 3.79 11.15
N ILE A 77 -5.14 3.16 11.99
CA ILE A 77 -5.62 2.33 13.12
C ILE A 77 -6.29 3.21 14.18
N VAL A 78 -5.64 4.33 14.56
CA VAL A 78 -6.17 5.22 15.60
C VAL A 78 -7.46 5.89 15.13
N GLU A 79 -7.56 6.32 13.88
CA GLU A 79 -8.79 6.87 13.29
C GLU A 79 -9.95 5.86 13.39
N ARG A 80 -9.72 4.58 13.02
CA ARG A 80 -10.73 3.52 13.17
C ARG A 80 -11.14 3.27 14.62
N LEU A 81 -10.25 3.47 15.59
CA LEU A 81 -10.57 3.37 17.01
C LEU A 81 -11.38 4.59 17.48
N GLU A 82 -11.01 5.80 17.08
CA GLU A 82 -11.72 7.04 17.40
C GLU A 82 -13.14 7.05 16.84
N GLU A 83 -13.35 6.60 15.59
CA GLU A 83 -14.67 6.44 14.97
C GLU A 83 -15.60 5.53 15.79
N LYS A 84 -15.02 4.57 16.53
CA LYS A 84 -15.77 3.69 17.45
C LYS A 84 -15.86 4.21 18.88
N GLY A 85 -15.31 5.39 19.18
CA GLY A 85 -15.25 5.92 20.54
C GLY A 85 -14.31 5.14 21.46
N VAL A 86 -13.27 4.47 20.91
CA VAL A 86 -12.28 3.66 21.62
C VAL A 86 -10.99 4.47 21.80
N ALA A 87 -10.46 4.51 23.02
CA ALA A 87 -9.20 5.18 23.30
C ALA A 87 -7.99 4.29 22.95
N PHE A 88 -6.92 4.92 22.46
CA PHE A 88 -5.64 4.26 22.20
C PHE A 88 -4.58 4.70 23.22
N ILE A 89 -3.87 3.72 23.81
CA ILE A 89 -2.83 3.95 24.80
C ILE A 89 -1.55 3.22 24.38
N SER A 90 -0.46 3.96 24.20
CA SER A 90 0.89 3.42 23.99
C SER A 90 1.75 3.71 25.22
N ARG A 91 2.25 2.64 25.86
CA ARG A 91 2.95 2.73 27.14
C ARG A 91 4.34 3.37 27.00
N LYS A 92 5.11 2.89 26.03
CA LYS A 92 6.51 3.35 25.83
C LYS A 92 6.59 4.80 25.41
N GLU A 93 5.71 5.24 24.54
CA GLU A 93 5.67 6.62 24.04
C GLU A 93 4.81 7.54 24.93
N SER A 94 4.18 7.00 25.99
CA SER A 94 3.30 7.74 26.90
C SER A 94 2.18 8.49 26.19
N ILE A 95 1.60 7.87 25.17
CA ILE A 95 0.49 8.42 24.39
C ILE A 95 -0.83 7.85 24.92
N ASP A 96 -1.77 8.74 25.23
CA ASP A 96 -3.14 8.42 25.59
C ASP A 96 -4.08 9.37 24.86
N THR A 97 -4.86 8.84 23.92
CA THR A 97 -5.79 9.64 23.09
C THR A 97 -6.98 10.24 23.85
N LYS A 98 -7.17 9.87 25.13
CA LYS A 98 -8.11 10.55 26.02
C LYS A 98 -7.61 11.93 26.44
N THR A 99 -6.30 12.14 26.42
CA THR A 99 -5.68 13.38 26.85
C THR A 99 -5.47 14.36 25.69
N PRO A 100 -5.58 15.67 25.91
CA PRO A 100 -5.23 16.67 24.89
C PRO A 100 -3.80 16.52 24.36
N ALA A 101 -2.85 16.15 25.24
CA ALA A 101 -1.45 15.93 24.87
C ALA A 101 -1.30 14.71 23.93
N GLY A 102 -1.99 13.61 24.19
CA GLY A 102 -1.98 12.44 23.32
C GLY A 102 -2.57 12.72 21.94
N LYS A 103 -3.69 13.45 21.87
CA LYS A 103 -4.28 13.91 20.59
C LYS A 103 -3.32 14.84 19.83
N PHE A 104 -2.67 15.76 20.51
CA PHE A 104 -1.67 16.62 19.91
C PHE A 104 -0.51 15.82 19.32
N MET A 105 0.00 14.82 20.03
CA MET A 105 1.07 13.93 19.53
C MET A 105 0.66 13.20 18.24
N LEU A 106 -0.58 12.74 18.13
CA LEU A 106 -1.09 12.15 16.89
C LEU A 106 -1.11 13.13 15.73
N THR A 107 -1.47 14.39 15.99
CA THR A 107 -1.42 15.46 14.98
C THR A 107 0.02 15.69 14.48
N VAL A 108 1.00 15.67 15.38
CA VAL A 108 2.43 15.76 15.02
C VAL A 108 2.86 14.57 14.16
N PHE A 109 2.46 13.35 14.51
CA PHE A 109 2.73 12.17 13.67
C PHE A 109 2.09 12.28 12.29
N GLY A 110 0.86 12.80 12.21
CA GLY A 110 0.19 13.08 10.94
C GLY A 110 0.98 14.04 10.05
N ALA A 111 1.44 15.15 10.62
CA ALA A 111 2.27 16.12 9.92
C ALA A 111 3.60 15.52 9.45
N MET A 112 4.26 14.68 10.29
CA MET A 112 5.48 14.00 9.91
C MET A 112 5.27 13.00 8.76
N ALA A 113 4.19 12.22 8.80
CA ALA A 113 3.86 11.28 7.72
C ALA A 113 3.61 11.99 6.38
N GLN A 114 2.96 13.15 6.43
CA GLN A 114 2.75 13.99 5.24
C GLN A 114 4.06 14.52 4.70
N LEU A 115 4.93 15.06 5.56
CA LEU A 115 6.24 15.56 5.18
C LEU A 115 7.12 14.48 4.54
N GLU A 116 7.18 13.29 5.13
CA GLU A 116 7.89 12.14 4.54
C GLU A 116 7.37 11.79 3.14
N ARG A 117 6.05 11.85 2.95
CA ARG A 117 5.44 11.60 1.64
C ARG A 117 5.85 12.66 0.62
N GLU A 118 5.87 13.92 1.00
CA GLU A 118 6.28 15.02 0.12
C GLU A 118 7.75 14.85 -0.30
N TYR A 119 8.65 14.56 0.63
CA TYR A 119 10.06 14.28 0.31
C TYR A 119 10.25 13.06 -0.61
N LEU A 120 9.45 12.01 -0.46
CA LEU A 120 9.50 10.86 -1.36
C LEU A 120 9.03 11.21 -2.76
N LEU A 121 7.97 12.02 -2.90
CA LEU A 121 7.48 12.49 -4.20
C LEU A 121 8.49 13.40 -4.90
N ASP A 122 9.14 14.28 -4.17
CA ASP A 122 10.16 15.17 -4.73
C ASP A 122 11.37 14.39 -5.22
N ARG A 123 11.91 13.47 -4.42
CA ARG A 123 12.98 12.56 -4.88
C ARG A 123 12.59 11.73 -6.10
N GLN A 124 11.33 11.28 -6.17
CA GLN A 124 10.83 10.55 -7.33
C GLN A 124 10.78 11.45 -8.58
N ARG A 125 10.32 12.71 -8.45
CA ARG A 125 10.30 13.70 -9.54
C ARG A 125 11.71 13.97 -10.06
N GLU A 126 12.66 14.24 -9.16
CA GLU A 126 14.08 14.42 -9.51
C GLU A 126 14.66 13.19 -10.22
N GLY A 127 14.38 11.99 -9.72
CA GLY A 127 14.83 10.75 -10.34
C GLY A 127 14.26 10.53 -11.75
N ILE A 128 12.98 10.89 -11.96
CA ILE A 128 12.35 10.85 -13.30
C ILE A 128 12.99 11.86 -14.23
N GLU A 129 13.28 13.08 -13.75
CA GLU A 129 13.91 14.14 -14.53
C GLU A 129 15.32 13.72 -15.00
N ILE A 130 16.13 13.22 -14.07
CA ILE A 130 17.48 12.68 -14.39
C ILE A 130 17.39 11.51 -15.39
N ALA A 131 16.41 10.62 -15.21
CA ALA A 131 16.22 9.49 -16.13
C ALA A 131 15.77 9.94 -17.52
N ARG A 132 14.99 11.02 -17.64
CA ARG A 132 14.62 11.67 -18.93
C ARG A 132 15.83 12.28 -19.61
N GLN A 133 16.62 13.07 -18.88
CA GLN A 133 17.84 13.70 -19.40
C GLN A 133 18.84 12.65 -19.89
N ASN A 134 18.96 11.52 -19.21
CA ASN A 134 19.81 10.41 -19.59
C ASN A 134 19.20 9.48 -20.66
N GLY A 135 18.04 9.81 -21.24
CA GLY A 135 17.36 8.99 -22.26
C GLY A 135 16.90 7.60 -21.78
N LYS A 136 16.95 7.34 -20.47
CA LYS A 136 16.55 6.05 -19.88
C LYS A 136 15.02 5.91 -19.76
N TYR A 137 14.29 7.02 -19.71
CA TYR A 137 12.84 7.02 -19.57
C TYR A 137 12.16 6.87 -20.92
N LYS A 138 11.90 5.61 -21.31
CA LYS A 138 11.32 5.27 -22.63
C LYS A 138 9.78 5.17 -22.60
N GLY A 139 9.13 5.49 -21.52
CA GLY A 139 7.69 5.36 -21.36
C GLY A 139 7.22 3.88 -21.36
N ARG A 140 5.95 3.68 -21.71
CA ARG A 140 5.38 2.34 -21.82
C ARG A 140 6.00 1.60 -23.01
N LYS A 141 6.47 0.36 -22.80
CA LYS A 141 6.96 -0.50 -23.89
C LYS A 141 5.89 -0.63 -24.97
N PRO A 142 6.28 -0.49 -26.26
CA PRO A 142 5.37 -0.79 -27.37
C PRO A 142 4.84 -2.22 -27.28
N ILE A 143 3.59 -2.43 -27.70
CA ILE A 143 3.04 -3.78 -27.82
C ILE A 143 3.83 -4.52 -28.91
N GLU A 144 4.46 -5.64 -28.52
CA GLU A 144 5.16 -6.48 -29.48
C GLU A 144 4.15 -7.14 -30.40
N VAL A 145 4.34 -6.98 -31.71
CA VAL A 145 3.55 -7.63 -32.75
C VAL A 145 4.55 -8.23 -33.73
N ASN A 146 4.31 -9.48 -34.10
CA ASN A 146 5.13 -10.12 -35.13
C ASN A 146 5.04 -9.29 -36.43
N GLU A 147 6.20 -8.76 -36.88
CA GLU A 147 6.24 -7.88 -38.05
C GLU A 147 5.79 -8.57 -39.33
N GLY A 148 6.15 -9.85 -39.55
CA GLY A 148 5.70 -10.59 -40.69
C GLY A 148 4.16 -10.74 -40.74
N LYS A 149 3.56 -11.09 -39.62
CA LYS A 149 2.09 -11.16 -39.48
C LYS A 149 1.44 -9.79 -39.66
N PHE A 150 2.09 -8.73 -39.16
CA PHE A 150 1.56 -7.37 -39.38
C PHE A 150 1.55 -6.98 -40.82
N VAL A 151 2.62 -7.23 -41.58
CA VAL A 151 2.74 -6.93 -43.02
C VAL A 151 1.70 -7.71 -43.84
N GLU A 152 1.52 -9.01 -43.53
CA GLU A 152 0.50 -9.83 -44.22
C GLU A 152 -0.90 -9.28 -44.02
N VAL A 153 -1.27 -8.95 -42.77
CA VAL A 153 -2.58 -8.39 -42.44
C VAL A 153 -2.74 -6.99 -43.02
N TYR A 154 -1.69 -6.17 -43.04
CA TYR A 154 -1.68 -4.84 -43.63
C TYR A 154 -1.97 -4.90 -45.12
N VAL A 155 -1.27 -5.79 -45.86
CA VAL A 155 -1.48 -5.93 -47.34
C VAL A 155 -2.91 -6.40 -47.62
N ARG A 156 -3.46 -7.34 -46.89
CA ARG A 156 -4.85 -7.79 -47.04
C ARG A 156 -5.85 -6.65 -46.75
N TRP A 157 -5.62 -5.87 -45.73
CA TRP A 157 -6.47 -4.73 -45.39
C TRP A 157 -6.37 -3.61 -46.44
N LYS A 158 -5.17 -3.24 -46.88
CA LYS A 158 -4.94 -2.17 -47.86
C LYS A 158 -5.49 -2.52 -49.22
N SER A 159 -5.48 -3.82 -49.61
CA SER A 159 -6.08 -4.32 -50.84
C SER A 159 -7.61 -4.52 -50.77
N GLY A 160 -8.25 -4.19 -49.66
CA GLY A 160 -9.70 -4.33 -49.47
C GLY A 160 -10.19 -5.77 -49.19
N LYS A 161 -9.27 -6.73 -49.02
CA LYS A 161 -9.61 -8.15 -48.78
C LYS A 161 -10.06 -8.45 -47.34
N CYS A 162 -9.83 -7.54 -46.41
CA CYS A 162 -10.39 -7.62 -45.04
C CYS A 162 -10.74 -6.23 -44.50
N LYS A 163 -11.68 -6.16 -43.57
CA LYS A 163 -12.08 -4.92 -42.91
C LYS A 163 -11.07 -4.53 -41.83
N GLY A 164 -10.94 -3.23 -41.53
CA GLY A 164 -10.03 -2.75 -40.47
C GLY A 164 -10.31 -3.36 -39.11
N VAL A 165 -11.56 -3.66 -38.79
CA VAL A 165 -11.94 -4.34 -37.51
C VAL A 165 -11.37 -5.75 -37.46
N GLU A 166 -11.47 -6.51 -38.55
CA GLU A 166 -10.93 -7.88 -38.65
C GLU A 166 -9.40 -7.88 -38.53
N ALA A 167 -8.72 -6.93 -39.20
CA ALA A 167 -7.28 -6.75 -39.11
C ALA A 167 -6.82 -6.43 -37.69
N MET A 168 -7.55 -5.57 -36.98
CA MET A 168 -7.25 -5.24 -35.55
C MET A 168 -7.47 -6.42 -34.63
N GLN A 169 -8.53 -7.20 -34.83
CA GLN A 169 -8.81 -8.40 -34.05
C GLN A 169 -7.75 -9.50 -34.26
N GLU A 170 -7.36 -9.74 -35.50
CA GLU A 170 -6.35 -10.74 -35.85
C GLU A 170 -4.97 -10.42 -35.24
N LEU A 171 -4.63 -9.14 -35.15
CA LEU A 171 -3.37 -8.66 -34.53
C LEU A 171 -3.48 -8.44 -33.02
N GLY A 172 -4.67 -8.55 -32.43
CA GLY A 172 -4.90 -8.26 -31.01
C GLY A 172 -4.65 -6.79 -30.66
N LEU A 173 -4.83 -5.86 -31.59
CA LEU A 173 -4.53 -4.45 -31.42
C LEU A 173 -5.78 -3.60 -31.25
N LYS A 174 -5.69 -2.60 -30.35
CA LYS A 174 -6.70 -1.54 -30.27
C LYS A 174 -6.59 -0.59 -31.47
N PRO A 175 -7.67 0.06 -31.91
CA PRO A 175 -7.69 0.93 -33.09
C PRO A 175 -6.56 1.97 -33.11
N SER A 176 -6.36 2.70 -32.01
CA SER A 176 -5.30 3.72 -31.90
C SER A 176 -3.89 3.15 -32.09
N THR A 177 -3.63 1.93 -31.64
CA THR A 177 -2.34 1.25 -31.77
C THR A 177 -2.15 0.73 -33.19
N PHE A 178 -3.21 0.17 -33.81
CA PHE A 178 -3.18 -0.30 -35.19
C PHE A 178 -2.85 0.83 -36.13
N TYR A 179 -3.61 1.92 -36.13
CA TYR A 179 -3.40 3.04 -37.06
C TYR A 179 -2.08 3.78 -36.80
N ARG A 180 -1.59 3.86 -35.57
CA ARG A 180 -0.26 4.39 -35.27
C ARG A 180 0.84 3.52 -35.90
N ARG A 181 0.68 2.19 -35.87
CA ARG A 181 1.64 1.25 -36.46
C ARG A 181 1.62 1.28 -37.97
N VAL A 182 0.43 1.38 -38.58
CA VAL A 182 0.26 1.60 -40.02
C VAL A 182 1.01 2.84 -40.48
N ARG A 183 0.80 3.98 -39.83
CA ARG A 183 1.53 5.23 -40.17
C ARG A 183 3.04 5.08 -40.03
N GLY A 184 3.51 4.37 -38.99
CA GLY A 184 4.94 4.12 -38.83
C GLY A 184 5.53 3.17 -39.88
N TYR A 185 4.75 2.21 -40.38
CA TYR A 185 5.16 1.32 -41.47
C TYR A 185 5.20 2.06 -42.80
N GLU A 186 4.15 2.80 -43.15
CA GLU A 186 4.08 3.61 -44.38
C GLU A 186 5.17 4.68 -44.46
N ALA A 187 5.59 5.24 -43.31
CA ALA A 187 6.67 6.22 -43.26
C ALA A 187 8.08 5.61 -43.44
N ARG A 188 8.24 4.28 -43.37
CA ARG A 188 9.51 3.58 -43.62
C ARG A 188 9.65 3.09 -45.04
N GLU A 189 8.50 2.88 -45.72
CA GLU A 189 8.44 2.39 -47.08
C GLU A 189 8.51 3.53 -48.13
N ASN A 190 8.25 4.79 -47.72
CA ASN A 190 8.45 6.00 -48.51
C ASN A 190 9.82 6.64 -48.23
#